data_24467829b98b029fa6c2694dc28129bb
#
_entry.id   24467829b98b029fa6c2694dc28129bb
#
_cell.length_a   1.000
_cell.length_b   1.000
_cell.length_c   1.000
_cell.angle_alpha   90.00
_cell.angle_beta   90.00
_cell.angle_gamma   90.00
#
_symmetry.space_group_name_H-M   'P 1'
#
loop_
_entity.id
_entity.type
_entity.pdbx_description
1 polymer ?
#
loop_
_entity_poly.entity_id
_entity_poly.type
_entity_poly.pdbx_seq_one_letter_code
_entity_poly.pdbx_strand_id
1 'polypeptide(L)'
;MENFDLFWELFDPDPEFNNRRRACRELWEKKGEQQRAIIEFLKSGKQRSSRNPYYFLADFRVRPAQVMSFADYYAKFGTTEEKDGWKMKNPTGQKVIYVKQI
;
A
#
# COMPACT_ATOMS: atom_id res chain seq x y z
N MET A 1 4.40 -14.29 -5.44
CA MET A 1 5.32 -13.14 -5.45
C MET A 1 5.16 -12.38 -6.76
N GLU A 2 5.14 -11.08 -6.70
CA GLU A 2 5.09 -10.26 -7.91
C GLU A 2 6.46 -10.21 -8.58
N ASN A 3 6.46 -10.10 -9.91
CA ASN A 3 7.66 -10.12 -10.72
C ASN A 3 8.35 -8.75 -10.70
N PHE A 4 9.67 -8.73 -10.43
CA PHE A 4 10.45 -7.50 -10.50
C PHE A 4 10.39 -6.83 -11.87
N ASP A 5 10.39 -7.60 -12.95
CA ASP A 5 10.34 -7.03 -14.30
C ASP A 5 9.05 -6.25 -14.53
N LEU A 6 7.94 -6.71 -13.97
CA LEU A 6 6.68 -5.96 -14.01
C LEU A 6 6.80 -4.64 -13.25
N PHE A 7 7.42 -4.66 -12.05
CA PHE A 7 7.68 -3.42 -11.31
C PHE A 7 8.49 -2.44 -12.14
N TRP A 8 9.60 -2.91 -12.73
CA TRP A 8 10.49 -2.05 -13.51
C TRP A 8 9.77 -1.43 -14.71
N GLU A 9 8.96 -2.23 -15.40
CA GLU A 9 8.15 -1.77 -16.53
C GLU A 9 7.12 -0.73 -16.12
N LEU A 10 6.39 -0.99 -15.04
CA LEU A 10 5.36 -0.05 -14.55
C LEU A 10 5.96 1.23 -13.99
N PHE A 11 7.11 1.13 -13.34
CA PHE A 11 7.80 2.31 -12.83
C PHE A 11 8.31 3.18 -13.96
N ASP A 12 8.77 2.54 -15.04
CA ASP A 12 9.30 3.24 -16.22
C ASP A 12 10.34 4.29 -15.83
N PRO A 13 11.45 3.87 -15.20
CA PRO A 13 12.45 4.82 -14.74
C PRO A 13 13.18 5.50 -15.90
N ASP A 14 13.64 6.73 -15.65
CA ASP A 14 14.47 7.43 -16.63
C ASP A 14 15.72 6.60 -16.96
N PRO A 15 16.23 6.69 -18.21
CA PRO A 15 17.39 5.88 -18.62
C PRO A 15 18.63 6.06 -17.73
N GLU A 16 18.77 7.20 -17.07
CA GLU A 16 19.87 7.46 -16.13
C GLU A 16 19.89 6.49 -14.95
N PHE A 17 18.75 5.85 -14.63
CA PHE A 17 18.64 4.92 -13.52
C PHE A 17 18.81 3.46 -13.93
N ASN A 18 19.11 3.16 -15.19
CA ASN A 18 19.29 1.79 -15.64
C ASN A 18 20.41 1.07 -14.88
N ASN A 19 21.44 1.80 -14.45
CA ASN A 19 22.53 1.26 -13.64
C ASN A 19 22.11 0.88 -12.22
N ARG A 20 20.91 1.28 -11.78
CA ARG A 20 20.36 0.95 -10.47
C ARG A 20 19.49 -0.30 -10.48
N ARG A 21 19.25 -0.88 -11.65
CA ARG A 21 18.32 -2.01 -11.78
C ARG A 21 18.67 -3.17 -10.87
N ARG A 22 19.95 -3.53 -10.78
CA ARG A 22 20.40 -4.62 -9.92
C ARG A 22 20.14 -4.36 -8.45
N ALA A 23 20.50 -3.16 -7.99
CA ALA A 23 20.25 -2.75 -6.60
C ALA A 23 18.76 -2.73 -6.28
N CYS A 24 17.94 -2.25 -7.21
CA CYS A 24 16.48 -2.25 -7.06
C CYS A 24 15.93 -3.66 -6.97
N ARG A 25 16.45 -4.59 -7.76
CA ARG A 25 16.02 -5.98 -7.71
C ARG A 25 16.30 -6.61 -6.36
N GLU A 26 17.48 -6.37 -5.81
CA GLU A 26 17.82 -6.87 -4.47
C GLU A 26 16.89 -6.31 -3.41
N LEU A 27 16.60 -5.01 -3.49
CA LEU A 27 15.68 -4.36 -2.56
C LEU A 27 14.25 -4.87 -2.74
N TRP A 28 13.82 -5.10 -3.98
CA TRP A 28 12.51 -5.66 -4.30
C TRP A 28 12.30 -7.01 -3.64
N GLU A 29 13.31 -7.88 -3.70
CA GLU A 29 13.23 -9.19 -3.08
C GLU A 29 13.04 -9.09 -1.55
N LYS A 30 13.62 -8.07 -0.93
CA LYS A 30 13.45 -7.82 0.51
C LYS A 30 12.07 -7.29 0.88
N LYS A 31 11.33 -6.75 -0.07
CA LYS A 31 9.98 -6.19 0.20
C LYS A 31 8.92 -7.25 0.46
N GLY A 32 9.13 -8.48 -0.02
CA GLY A 32 8.24 -9.61 0.27
C GLY A 32 6.77 -9.29 0.03
N GLU A 33 5.97 -9.30 1.08
CA GLU A 33 4.53 -9.08 0.99
C GLU A 33 4.13 -7.71 0.45
N GLN A 34 5.01 -6.73 0.55
CA GLN A 34 4.73 -5.37 0.05
C GLN A 34 4.80 -5.28 -1.48
N GLN A 35 5.36 -6.27 -2.15
CA GLN A 35 5.51 -6.26 -3.61
C GLN A 35 4.17 -6.04 -4.32
N ARG A 36 3.14 -6.73 -3.88
CA ARG A 36 1.81 -6.59 -4.46
C ARG A 36 1.26 -5.18 -4.28
N ALA A 37 1.43 -4.62 -3.10
CA ALA A 37 0.98 -3.26 -2.81
C ALA A 37 1.72 -2.23 -3.67
N ILE A 38 3.01 -2.45 -3.93
CA ILE A 38 3.81 -1.59 -4.80
C ILE A 38 3.26 -1.62 -6.23
N ILE A 39 2.98 -2.81 -6.75
CA ILE A 39 2.42 -2.97 -8.10
C ILE A 39 1.05 -2.27 -8.21
N GLU A 40 0.19 -2.48 -7.22
CA GLU A 40 -1.12 -1.82 -7.19
C GLU A 40 -1.01 -0.30 -7.13
N PHE A 41 -0.05 0.21 -6.35
CA PHE A 41 0.21 1.63 -6.26
C PHE A 41 0.60 2.21 -7.63
N LEU A 42 1.50 1.53 -8.34
CA LEU A 42 1.95 1.99 -9.66
C LEU A 42 0.83 1.95 -10.70
N LYS A 43 -0.01 0.92 -10.64
CA LYS A 43 -1.16 0.80 -11.55
C LYS A 43 -2.22 1.87 -11.29
N SER A 44 -2.32 2.37 -10.07
CA SER A 44 -3.32 3.37 -9.70
C SER A 44 -3.02 4.77 -10.24
N GLY A 45 -1.81 5.01 -10.73
CA GLY A 45 -1.39 6.32 -11.24
C GLY A 45 -1.14 7.36 -10.18
N LYS A 46 -1.05 6.98 -8.91
CA LYS A 46 -0.73 7.91 -7.83
C LYS A 46 0.68 8.46 -7.98
N GLN A 47 0.87 9.68 -7.50
CA GLN A 47 2.17 10.34 -7.56
C GLN A 47 3.21 9.59 -6.72
N ARG A 48 4.37 9.37 -7.33
CA ARG A 48 5.48 8.66 -6.69
C ARG A 48 6.26 9.60 -5.78
N SER A 49 6.83 9.04 -4.71
CA SER A 49 7.67 9.80 -3.77
C SER A 49 9.01 10.20 -4.38
N SER A 50 9.50 9.47 -5.38
CA SER A 50 10.77 9.75 -6.04
C SER A 50 10.76 9.22 -7.47
N ARG A 51 11.51 9.88 -8.35
CA ARG A 51 11.78 9.39 -9.71
C ARG A 51 12.84 8.30 -9.72
N ASN A 52 13.67 8.25 -8.68
CA ASN A 52 14.68 7.21 -8.54
C ASN A 52 14.00 5.95 -8.03
N PRO A 53 14.03 4.84 -8.80
CA PRO A 53 13.32 3.62 -8.39
C PRO A 53 13.86 3.01 -7.09
N TYR A 54 15.16 3.19 -6.82
CA TYR A 54 15.75 2.69 -5.59
C TYR A 54 15.19 3.43 -4.37
N TYR A 55 15.16 4.75 -4.39
CA TYR A 55 14.61 5.53 -3.29
C TYR A 55 13.11 5.32 -3.13
N PHE A 56 12.39 5.17 -4.24
CA PHE A 56 10.98 4.84 -4.19
C PHE A 56 10.75 3.52 -3.42
N LEU A 57 11.50 2.47 -3.74
CA LEU A 57 11.39 1.20 -3.04
C LEU A 57 11.81 1.31 -1.57
N ALA A 58 12.91 2.01 -1.31
CA ALA A 58 13.43 2.15 0.06
C ALA A 58 12.43 2.88 0.97
N ASP A 59 11.76 3.88 0.44
CA ASP A 59 10.83 4.72 1.21
C ASP A 59 9.40 4.18 1.22
N PHE A 60 9.08 3.22 0.36
CA PHE A 60 7.73 2.70 0.28
C PHE A 60 7.37 1.96 1.59
N ARG A 61 6.25 2.35 2.16
CA ARG A 61 5.69 1.68 3.33
C ARG A 61 4.21 1.48 3.12
N VAL A 62 3.74 0.27 3.42
CA VAL A 62 2.31 0.02 3.52
C VAL A 62 1.88 0.58 4.87
N ARG A 63 1.06 1.62 4.85
CA ARG A 63 0.54 2.18 6.09
C ARG A 63 -0.45 1.20 6.68
N PRO A 64 -0.32 0.84 7.97
CA PRO A 64 -1.29 -0.05 8.60
C PRO A 64 -2.66 0.61 8.61
N ALA A 65 -3.68 -0.18 8.36
CA ALA A 65 -5.04 0.29 8.50
C ALA A 65 -5.33 0.59 9.96
N GLN A 66 -6.06 1.67 10.23
CA GLN A 66 -6.64 1.89 11.54
C GLN A 66 -7.85 0.99 11.71
N VAL A 67 -8.00 0.40 12.88
CA VAL A 67 -9.09 -0.52 13.18
C VAL A 67 -9.81 -0.03 14.43
N MET A 68 -11.13 -0.02 14.36
CA MET A 68 -11.97 0.37 15.49
C MET A 68 -13.07 -0.69 15.69
N SER A 69 -13.32 -1.06 16.93
CA SER A 69 -14.45 -1.94 17.22
C SER A 69 -15.77 -1.23 16.92
N PHE A 70 -16.84 -1.99 16.73
CA PHE A 70 -18.17 -1.42 16.52
C PHE A 70 -18.55 -0.47 17.66
N ALA A 71 -18.32 -0.88 18.91
CA ALA A 71 -18.66 -0.06 20.07
C ALA A 71 -17.88 1.25 20.10
N ASP A 72 -16.57 1.19 19.81
CA ASP A 72 -15.71 2.38 19.77
C ASP A 72 -16.12 3.32 18.65
N TYR A 73 -16.42 2.78 17.50
CA TYR A 73 -16.86 3.57 16.36
C TYR A 73 -18.17 4.29 16.68
N TYR A 74 -19.15 3.58 17.24
CA TYR A 74 -20.43 4.16 17.60
C TYR A 74 -20.27 5.25 18.67
N ALA A 75 -19.40 5.02 19.65
CA ALA A 75 -19.13 6.02 20.70
C ALA A 75 -18.51 7.29 20.11
N LYS A 76 -17.67 7.16 19.08
CA LYS A 76 -17.00 8.31 18.46
C LYS A 76 -17.90 9.07 17.49
N PHE A 77 -18.66 8.37 16.66
CA PHE A 77 -19.44 9.00 15.59
C PHE A 77 -20.94 9.08 15.86
N GLY A 78 -21.45 8.35 16.84
CA GLY A 78 -22.88 8.33 17.16
C GLY A 78 -23.76 7.69 16.10
N THR A 79 -23.19 6.95 15.15
CA THR A 79 -23.90 6.31 14.05
C THR A 79 -23.19 5.05 13.63
N THR A 80 -23.91 4.16 12.93
CA THR A 80 -23.34 2.97 12.31
C THR A 80 -22.99 3.17 10.85
N GLU A 81 -23.28 4.35 10.29
CA GLU A 81 -22.95 4.66 8.90
C GLU A 81 -21.45 4.85 8.69
N GLU A 82 -20.96 4.48 7.52
CA GLU A 82 -19.56 4.67 7.16
C GLU A 82 -19.28 6.16 6.95
N LYS A 83 -18.34 6.71 7.74
CA LYS A 83 -17.97 8.12 7.68
C LYS A 83 -16.46 8.30 7.63
N ASP A 84 -16.01 9.39 7.05
CA ASP A 84 -14.61 9.84 7.07
C ASP A 84 -13.63 8.78 6.55
N GLY A 85 -14.04 7.98 5.57
CA GLY A 85 -13.19 6.95 4.98
C GLY A 85 -13.19 5.64 5.75
N TRP A 86 -13.94 5.53 6.83
CA TRP A 86 -14.11 4.28 7.55
C TRP A 86 -15.02 3.34 6.77
N LYS A 87 -14.63 2.07 6.69
CA LYS A 87 -15.42 1.02 6.03
C LYS A 87 -15.75 -0.08 7.01
N MET A 88 -17.00 -0.50 7.01
CA MET A 88 -17.45 -1.59 7.86
C MET A 88 -16.95 -2.92 7.31
N LYS A 89 -16.38 -3.73 8.18
CA LYS A 89 -15.91 -5.08 7.86
C LYS A 89 -16.46 -6.07 8.88
N ASN A 90 -16.74 -7.28 8.41
CA ASN A 90 -17.21 -8.36 9.27
C ASN A 90 -16.25 -9.55 9.10
N PRO A 91 -15.07 -9.51 9.74
CA PRO A 91 -13.98 -10.43 9.42
C PRO A 91 -14.26 -11.90 9.74
N THR A 92 -15.14 -12.19 10.71
CA THR A 92 -15.39 -13.57 11.13
C THR A 92 -16.87 -13.94 11.17
N GLY A 93 -17.71 -13.11 10.55
CA GLY A 93 -19.15 -13.35 10.52
C GLY A 93 -19.88 -13.00 11.81
N GLN A 94 -19.20 -12.64 12.88
CA GLN A 94 -19.83 -12.37 14.18
C GLN A 94 -19.49 -11.01 14.76
N LYS A 95 -18.32 -10.47 14.46
CA LYS A 95 -17.90 -9.16 15.00
C LYS A 95 -17.73 -8.16 13.86
N VAL A 96 -18.42 -7.04 14.00
CA VAL A 96 -18.30 -5.92 13.07
C VAL A 96 -17.18 -5.01 13.55
N ILE A 97 -16.27 -4.67 12.65
CA ILE A 97 -15.23 -3.68 12.88
C ILE A 97 -15.27 -2.63 11.79
N TYR A 98 -14.68 -1.49 12.06
CA TYR A 98 -14.49 -0.42 11.09
C TYR A 98 -13.01 -0.28 10.79
N VAL A 99 -12.66 -0.15 9.52
CA VAL A 99 -11.28 -0.07 9.05
C VAL A 99 -11.13 1.19 8.22
N LYS A 100 -10.08 1.95 8.47
CA LYS A 100 -9.72 3.12 7.69
C LYS A 100 -8.33 2.92 7.09
N GLN A 101 -8.25 2.97 5.78
CA GLN A 101 -6.98 2.99 5.07
C GLN A 101 -6.38 4.39 5.12
N ILE A 102 -5.15 4.48 5.55
CA ILE A 102 -4.44 5.77 5.65
C ILE A 102 -3.66 6.05 4.39
#